data_d44d61cafb55391856cd5b8e19584349
#
_entry.id   d44d61cafb55391856cd5b8e19584349
#
_cell.length_a   1.000
_cell.length_b   1.000
_cell.length_c   1.000
_cell.angle_alpha   90.00
_cell.angle_beta   90.00
_cell.angle_gamma   90.00
#
_symmetry.space_group_name_H-M   'P 1'
#
loop_
_entity.id
_entity.type
_entity.pdbx_description
1 polymer ?
#
loop_
_entity_poly.entity_id
_entity_poly.type
_entity_poly.pdbx_seq_one_letter_code
_entity_poly.pdbx_strand_id
1 'polypeptide(L)'
;MCIRDSLTTGSELQAARERDAGDRSRERLVTQLERSIAWNATAQVRRLERGMPFLATTGSATPFIGLFGTVVGIIAAFQSIGEAGQASLAVVGPGIAEALVATAVGLLAAIPATIAYNAFGGRIDGLLQMLERFTSQLEDDIGRIVQTHTSVGPAAPPAPGQG
;
A
#
# COMPACT_ATOMS: atom_id res chain seq x y z
N MET A 1 53.19 -5.43 -42.74
CA MET A 1 52.77 -4.46 -41.70
C MET A 1 51.27 -4.42 -41.47
N CYS A 2 50.46 -5.36 -41.98
CA CYS A 2 48.99 -5.35 -41.88
C CYS A 2 48.33 -6.44 -40.99
N ILE A 3 49.10 -7.39 -40.44
CA ILE A 3 48.51 -8.51 -39.65
C ILE A 3 48.43 -8.17 -38.15
N ARG A 4 49.31 -7.29 -37.65
CA ARG A 4 49.34 -6.89 -36.24
C ARG A 4 48.18 -5.98 -35.85
N ASP A 5 47.71 -5.10 -36.74
CA ASP A 5 46.62 -4.18 -36.47
C ASP A 5 45.24 -4.86 -36.45
N SER A 6 45.06 -5.96 -37.23
CA SER A 6 43.80 -6.71 -37.24
C SER A 6 43.58 -7.53 -35.95
N LEU A 7 44.65 -7.99 -35.29
CA LEU A 7 44.54 -8.77 -34.05
C LEU A 7 44.25 -7.89 -32.83
N THR A 8 44.77 -6.66 -32.78
CA THR A 8 44.48 -5.69 -31.73
C THR A 8 43.03 -5.20 -31.78
N THR A 9 42.51 -4.95 -32.98
CA THR A 9 41.11 -4.51 -33.16
C THR A 9 40.11 -5.60 -32.76
N GLY A 10 40.42 -6.87 -32.98
CA GLY A 10 39.58 -8.00 -32.61
C GLY A 10 39.48 -8.20 -31.08
N SER A 11 40.62 -8.05 -30.37
CA SER A 11 40.64 -8.17 -28.90
C SER A 11 39.95 -7.01 -28.18
N GLU A 12 40.07 -5.81 -28.73
CA GLU A 12 39.35 -4.61 -28.20
C GLU A 12 37.84 -4.71 -28.39
N LEU A 13 37.38 -5.21 -29.53
CA LEU A 13 35.97 -5.47 -29.80
C LEU A 13 35.38 -6.57 -28.88
N GLN A 14 36.15 -7.61 -28.59
CA GLN A 14 35.74 -8.64 -27.64
C GLN A 14 35.66 -8.11 -26.22
N ALA A 15 36.64 -7.37 -25.76
CA ALA A 15 36.67 -6.77 -24.45
C ALA A 15 35.51 -5.73 -24.28
N ALA A 16 35.17 -4.98 -25.32
CA ALA A 16 34.03 -4.07 -25.31
C ALA A 16 32.69 -4.81 -25.23
N ARG A 17 32.53 -5.94 -25.93
CA ARG A 17 31.34 -6.79 -25.84
C ARG A 17 31.18 -7.45 -24.49
N GLU A 18 32.25 -7.88 -23.86
CA GLU A 18 32.20 -8.48 -22.52
C GLU A 18 31.81 -7.44 -21.44
N ARG A 19 32.31 -6.20 -21.57
CA ARG A 19 31.94 -5.09 -20.71
C ARG A 19 30.46 -4.74 -20.86
N ASP A 20 29.97 -4.61 -22.08
CA ASP A 20 28.57 -4.31 -22.39
C ASP A 20 27.63 -5.43 -21.92
N ALA A 21 28.02 -6.68 -22.00
CA ALA A 21 27.31 -7.84 -21.47
C ALA A 21 27.29 -7.82 -19.93
N GLY A 22 28.38 -7.42 -19.28
CA GLY A 22 28.49 -7.26 -17.84
C GLY A 22 27.59 -6.15 -17.32
N ASP A 23 27.57 -5.00 -17.96
CA ASP A 23 26.73 -3.86 -17.60
C ASP A 23 25.24 -4.17 -17.75
N ARG A 24 24.84 -4.79 -18.85
CA ARG A 24 23.44 -5.25 -19.04
C ARG A 24 23.01 -6.28 -18.00
N SER A 25 23.91 -7.15 -17.56
CA SER A 25 23.62 -8.13 -16.52
C SER A 25 23.44 -7.47 -15.16
N ARG A 26 24.24 -6.46 -14.84
CA ARG A 26 24.11 -5.65 -13.62
C ARG A 26 22.81 -4.85 -13.59
N GLU A 27 22.46 -4.17 -14.68
CA GLU A 27 21.18 -3.45 -14.79
C GLU A 27 19.98 -4.39 -14.58
N ARG A 28 20.01 -5.57 -15.16
CA ARG A 28 18.95 -6.58 -14.96
C ARG A 28 18.85 -7.01 -13.50
N LEU A 29 19.97 -7.24 -12.81
CA LEU A 29 19.98 -7.62 -11.40
C LEU A 29 19.45 -6.50 -10.53
N VAL A 30 19.83 -5.26 -10.78
CA VAL A 30 19.32 -4.08 -10.07
C VAL A 30 17.80 -3.99 -10.25
N THR A 31 17.30 -4.02 -11.48
CA THR A 31 15.86 -3.98 -11.77
C THR A 31 15.09 -5.14 -11.12
N GLN A 32 15.68 -6.34 -11.05
CA GLN A 32 15.07 -7.47 -10.35
C GLN A 32 15.01 -7.27 -8.84
N LEU A 33 16.06 -6.71 -8.24
CA LEU A 33 16.12 -6.40 -6.82
C LEU A 33 15.07 -5.33 -6.45
N GLU A 34 15.00 -4.25 -7.22
CA GLU A 34 13.99 -3.19 -7.06
C GLU A 34 12.57 -3.76 -7.09
N ARG A 35 12.25 -4.57 -8.09
CA ARG A 35 10.94 -5.23 -8.20
C ARG A 35 10.65 -6.15 -7.02
N SER A 36 11.65 -6.90 -6.55
CA SER A 36 11.47 -7.83 -5.43
C SER A 36 11.24 -7.10 -4.11
N ILE A 37 11.93 -5.97 -3.89
CA ILE A 37 11.76 -5.12 -2.70
C ILE A 37 10.37 -4.48 -2.73
N ALA A 38 9.97 -3.87 -3.85
CA ALA A 38 8.66 -3.26 -4.02
C ALA A 38 7.52 -4.28 -3.83
N TRP A 39 7.67 -5.49 -4.37
CA TRP A 39 6.70 -6.56 -4.20
C TRP A 39 6.55 -7.00 -2.74
N ASN A 40 7.67 -7.22 -2.05
CA ASN A 40 7.65 -7.63 -0.65
C ASN A 40 7.07 -6.54 0.26
N ALA A 41 7.40 -5.28 0.03
CA ALA A 41 6.84 -4.14 0.74
C ALA A 41 5.31 -4.07 0.57
N THR A 42 4.82 -4.15 -0.67
CA THR A 42 3.37 -4.17 -0.97
C THR A 42 2.66 -5.36 -0.33
N ALA A 43 3.28 -6.53 -0.30
CA ALA A 43 2.69 -7.72 0.33
C ALA A 43 2.52 -7.57 1.86
N GLN A 44 3.44 -6.88 2.54
CA GLN A 44 3.33 -6.58 3.97
C GLN A 44 2.23 -5.57 4.25
N VAL A 45 2.11 -4.52 3.46
CA VAL A 45 1.04 -3.52 3.58
C VAL A 45 -0.33 -4.17 3.39
N ARG A 46 -0.52 -5.02 2.39
CA ARG A 46 -1.78 -5.76 2.18
C ARG A 46 -2.18 -6.63 3.38
N ARG A 47 -1.22 -7.10 4.17
CA ARG A 47 -1.52 -7.84 5.41
C ARG A 47 -2.07 -6.91 6.51
N LEU A 48 -1.55 -5.69 6.60
CA LEU A 48 -2.04 -4.67 7.54
C LEU A 48 -3.45 -4.18 7.16
N GLU A 49 -3.72 -4.05 5.87
CA GLU A 49 -5.02 -3.62 5.34
C GLU A 49 -6.13 -4.67 5.51
N ARG A 50 -5.80 -5.94 5.79
CA ARG A 50 -6.78 -7.05 5.77
C ARG A 50 -7.99 -6.83 6.69
N GLY A 51 -7.82 -6.12 7.82
CA GLY A 51 -8.89 -5.79 8.76
C GLY A 51 -9.66 -4.50 8.42
N MET A 52 -9.12 -3.66 7.54
CA MET A 52 -9.69 -2.34 7.24
C MET A 52 -11.09 -2.39 6.61
N PRO A 53 -11.38 -3.29 5.64
CA PRO A 53 -12.74 -3.39 5.08
C PRO A 53 -13.80 -3.74 6.11
N PHE A 54 -13.46 -4.57 7.10
CA PHE A 54 -14.39 -4.89 8.19
C PHE A 54 -14.71 -3.66 9.03
N LEU A 55 -13.71 -2.88 9.43
CA LEU A 55 -13.90 -1.65 10.19
C LEU A 55 -14.69 -0.61 9.38
N ALA A 56 -14.39 -0.45 8.10
CA ALA A 56 -15.12 0.45 7.20
C ALA A 56 -16.60 0.05 7.10
N THR A 57 -16.87 -1.24 6.88
CA THR A 57 -18.24 -1.75 6.78
C THR A 57 -18.99 -1.60 8.10
N THR A 58 -18.36 -1.94 9.22
CA THR A 58 -18.97 -1.78 10.55
C THR A 58 -19.29 -0.30 10.83
N GLY A 59 -18.34 0.61 10.58
CA GLY A 59 -18.54 2.04 10.80
C GLY A 59 -19.66 2.63 9.95
N SER A 60 -19.81 2.18 8.70
CA SER A 60 -20.83 2.70 7.78
C SER A 60 -22.18 1.99 7.88
N ALA A 61 -22.23 0.70 8.11
CA ALA A 61 -23.47 -0.09 8.08
C ALA A 61 -24.21 -0.13 9.42
N THR A 62 -23.49 -0.16 10.56
CA THR A 62 -24.15 -0.31 11.88
C THR A 62 -25.10 0.83 12.27
N PRO A 63 -24.89 2.10 11.89
CA PRO A 63 -25.90 3.14 12.13
C PRO A 63 -27.23 2.85 11.42
N PHE A 64 -27.17 2.32 10.20
CA PHE A 64 -28.35 1.94 9.44
C PHE A 64 -29.06 0.71 10.02
N ILE A 65 -28.29 -0.23 10.57
CA ILE A 65 -28.85 -1.39 11.30
C ILE A 65 -29.58 -0.90 12.56
N GLY A 66 -28.99 0.06 13.29
CA GLY A 66 -29.65 0.71 14.43
C GLY A 66 -30.94 1.44 14.03
N LEU A 67 -30.90 2.21 12.94
CA LEU A 67 -32.09 2.90 12.39
C LEU A 67 -33.17 1.89 11.98
N PHE A 68 -32.78 0.80 11.33
CA PHE A 68 -33.71 -0.28 10.98
C PHE A 68 -34.37 -0.85 12.23
N GLY A 69 -33.63 -1.04 13.31
CA GLY A 69 -34.17 -1.46 14.61
C GLY A 69 -35.22 -0.52 15.15
N THR A 70 -35.07 0.82 15.01
CA THR A 70 -36.11 1.77 15.44
C THR A 70 -37.39 1.64 14.60
N VAL A 71 -37.27 1.44 13.30
CA VAL A 71 -38.44 1.25 12.42
C VAL A 71 -39.21 0.00 12.84
N VAL A 72 -38.53 -1.11 13.09
CA VAL A 72 -39.18 -2.35 13.55
C VAL A 72 -39.82 -2.18 14.91
N GLY A 73 -39.15 -1.55 15.86
CA GLY A 73 -39.70 -1.30 17.22
C GLY A 73 -40.91 -0.37 17.21
N ILE A 74 -40.92 0.67 16.35
CA ILE A 74 -42.10 1.54 16.19
C ILE A 74 -43.27 0.77 15.58
N ILE A 75 -43.03 -0.08 14.59
CA ILE A 75 -44.07 -0.96 14.03
C ILE A 75 -44.70 -1.83 15.12
N ALA A 76 -43.86 -2.47 15.95
CA ALA A 76 -44.34 -3.28 17.06
C ALA A 76 -45.14 -2.49 18.09
N ALA A 77 -44.72 -1.25 18.39
CA ALA A 77 -45.44 -0.36 19.28
C ALA A 77 -46.86 -0.02 18.73
N PHE A 78 -46.98 0.24 17.43
CA PHE A 78 -48.29 0.45 16.79
C PHE A 78 -49.18 -0.79 16.77
N GLN A 79 -48.60 -1.98 16.57
CA GLN A 79 -49.34 -3.24 16.67
C GLN A 79 -49.93 -3.43 18.08
N SER A 80 -49.17 -3.08 19.12
CA SER A 80 -49.68 -3.16 20.52
C SER A 80 -50.87 -2.25 20.77
N ILE A 81 -50.97 -1.09 20.11
CA ILE A 81 -52.19 -0.24 20.17
C ILE A 81 -53.38 -0.99 19.57
N GLY A 82 -53.21 -1.64 18.40
CA GLY A 82 -54.28 -2.38 17.76
C GLY A 82 -54.81 -3.52 18.62
N GLU A 83 -53.92 -4.23 19.33
CA GLU A 83 -54.29 -5.33 20.24
C GLU A 83 -54.98 -4.83 21.53
N ALA A 84 -54.45 -3.73 22.10
CA ALA A 84 -55.00 -3.14 23.34
C ALA A 84 -56.33 -2.38 23.14
N GLY A 85 -56.67 -2.04 21.90
CA GLY A 85 -57.87 -1.27 21.55
C GLY A 85 -57.86 0.16 22.05
N GLN A 86 -56.76 0.64 22.61
CA GLN A 86 -56.59 1.99 23.13
C GLN A 86 -55.17 2.52 22.95
N ALA A 87 -55.04 3.76 22.52
CA ALA A 87 -53.75 4.43 22.38
C ALA A 87 -53.38 5.07 23.73
N SER A 88 -52.44 4.47 24.46
CA SER A 88 -51.92 5.06 25.69
C SER A 88 -50.38 4.98 25.69
N LEU A 89 -49.75 5.93 26.39
CA LEU A 89 -48.28 5.94 26.54
C LEU A 89 -47.76 4.69 27.25
N ALA A 90 -48.57 4.10 28.13
CA ALA A 90 -48.25 2.87 28.84
C ALA A 90 -48.14 1.67 27.87
N VAL A 91 -48.94 1.68 26.78
CA VAL A 91 -48.94 0.61 25.78
C VAL A 91 -47.76 0.77 24.81
N VAL A 92 -47.43 1.97 24.34
CA VAL A 92 -46.41 2.19 23.30
C VAL A 92 -45.03 2.47 23.86
N GLY A 93 -44.92 2.95 25.10
CA GLY A 93 -43.68 3.36 25.74
C GLY A 93 -42.60 2.31 25.73
N PRO A 94 -42.87 1.06 26.14
CA PRO A 94 -41.86 -0.01 26.09
C PRO A 94 -41.31 -0.28 24.70
N GLY A 95 -42.17 -0.37 23.67
CA GLY A 95 -41.72 -0.63 22.29
C GLY A 95 -40.87 0.51 21.71
N ILE A 96 -41.24 1.79 22.03
CA ILE A 96 -40.44 2.95 21.62
C ILE A 96 -39.07 2.94 22.34
N ALA A 97 -39.07 2.64 23.64
CA ALA A 97 -37.82 2.58 24.41
C ALA A 97 -36.88 1.53 23.86
N GLU A 98 -37.38 0.33 23.55
CA GLU A 98 -36.58 -0.74 22.93
C GLU A 98 -36.06 -0.35 21.56
N ALA A 99 -36.87 0.33 20.74
CA ALA A 99 -36.45 0.86 19.46
C ALA A 99 -35.27 1.82 19.58
N LEU A 100 -35.33 2.78 20.55
CA LEU A 100 -34.26 3.73 20.79
C LEU A 100 -32.94 3.05 21.25
N VAL A 101 -33.03 2.00 22.05
CA VAL A 101 -31.89 1.20 22.48
C VAL A 101 -31.20 0.56 21.25
N ALA A 102 -31.96 0.07 20.29
CA ALA A 102 -31.39 -0.51 19.06
C ALA A 102 -30.52 0.50 18.30
N THR A 103 -30.95 1.75 18.17
CA THR A 103 -30.13 2.81 17.56
C THR A 103 -28.91 3.15 18.40
N ALA A 104 -29.03 3.22 19.71
CA ALA A 104 -27.91 3.50 20.61
C ALA A 104 -26.81 2.43 20.47
N VAL A 105 -27.18 1.15 20.38
CA VAL A 105 -26.24 0.04 20.17
C VAL A 105 -25.58 0.12 18.79
N GLY A 106 -26.35 0.46 17.73
CA GLY A 106 -25.82 0.68 16.39
C GLY A 106 -24.74 1.77 16.36
N LEU A 107 -24.99 2.91 17.02
CA LEU A 107 -24.04 4.00 17.14
C LEU A 107 -22.82 3.64 18.00
N LEU A 108 -23.05 2.91 19.11
CA LEU A 108 -21.98 2.47 20.00
C LEU A 108 -20.97 1.56 19.28
N ALA A 109 -21.41 0.77 18.32
CA ALA A 109 -20.52 -0.06 17.50
C ALA A 109 -19.86 0.74 16.36
N ALA A 110 -20.59 1.67 15.74
CA ALA A 110 -20.11 2.45 14.60
C ALA A 110 -18.98 3.42 14.96
N ILE A 111 -19.11 4.12 16.09
CA ILE A 111 -18.17 5.17 16.48
C ILE A 111 -16.75 4.64 16.67
N PRO A 112 -16.50 3.60 17.49
CA PRO A 112 -15.14 3.07 17.65
C PRO A 112 -14.62 2.44 16.36
N ALA A 113 -15.47 1.80 15.55
CA ALA A 113 -15.07 1.23 14.28
C ALA A 113 -14.56 2.31 13.31
N THR A 114 -15.25 3.43 13.21
CA THR A 114 -14.85 4.58 12.36
C THR A 114 -13.56 5.23 12.86
N ILE A 115 -13.43 5.42 14.17
CA ILE A 115 -12.20 5.97 14.77
C ILE A 115 -11.01 5.05 14.48
N ALA A 116 -11.18 3.75 14.70
CA ALA A 116 -10.14 2.76 14.44
C ALA A 116 -9.76 2.73 12.94
N TYR A 117 -10.74 2.74 12.04
CA TYR A 117 -10.51 2.79 10.61
C TYR A 117 -9.64 3.98 10.20
N ASN A 118 -9.99 5.19 10.65
CA ASN A 118 -9.23 6.40 10.34
C ASN A 118 -7.82 6.39 10.96
N ALA A 119 -7.68 5.90 12.19
CA ALA A 119 -6.40 5.82 12.88
C ALA A 119 -5.44 4.80 12.23
N PHE A 120 -5.94 3.65 11.80
CA PHE A 120 -5.13 2.65 11.10
C PHE A 120 -4.83 3.07 9.66
N GLY A 121 -5.79 3.68 8.95
CA GLY A 121 -5.58 4.22 7.60
C GLY A 121 -4.42 5.19 7.56
N GLY A 122 -4.42 6.20 8.43
CA GLY A 122 -3.32 7.18 8.48
C GLY A 122 -1.95 6.58 8.83
N ARG A 123 -1.90 5.50 9.62
CA ARG A 123 -0.63 4.79 9.90
C ARG A 123 -0.14 4.00 8.70
N ILE A 124 -1.05 3.35 7.97
CA ILE A 124 -0.74 2.59 6.77
C ILE A 124 -0.22 3.53 5.68
N ASP A 125 -0.88 4.66 5.46
CA ASP A 125 -0.46 5.69 4.51
C ASP A 125 0.93 6.25 4.85
N GLY A 126 1.21 6.49 6.12
CA GLY A 126 2.54 6.90 6.59
C GLY A 126 3.64 5.87 6.32
N LEU A 127 3.33 4.58 6.49
CA LEU A 127 4.25 3.49 6.16
C LEU A 127 4.49 3.39 4.65
N LEU A 128 3.45 3.53 3.83
CA LEU A 128 3.57 3.53 2.38
C LEU A 128 4.48 4.65 1.90
N GLN A 129 4.28 5.88 2.38
CA GLN A 129 5.12 7.03 2.04
C GLN A 129 6.59 6.83 2.46
N MET A 130 6.83 6.19 3.62
CA MET A 130 8.19 5.88 4.07
C MET A 130 8.85 4.84 3.13
N LEU A 131 8.12 3.82 2.73
CA LEU A 131 8.60 2.79 1.79
C LEU A 131 8.90 3.38 0.41
N GLU A 132 8.04 4.25 -0.11
CA GLU A 132 8.26 4.94 -1.39
C GLU A 132 9.54 5.81 -1.35
N ARG A 133 9.73 6.58 -0.28
CA ARG A 133 10.96 7.38 -0.10
C ARG A 133 12.20 6.51 -0.02
N PHE A 134 12.13 5.40 0.72
CA PHE A 134 13.25 4.47 0.84
C PHE A 134 13.60 3.84 -0.52
N THR A 135 12.60 3.45 -1.30
CA THR A 135 12.80 2.87 -2.64
C THR A 135 13.45 3.91 -3.57
N SER A 136 12.95 5.15 -3.60
CA SER A 136 13.53 6.23 -4.43
C SER A 136 14.98 6.55 -4.04
N GLN A 137 15.31 6.58 -2.75
CA GLN A 137 16.69 6.79 -2.29
C GLN A 137 17.61 5.65 -2.73
N LEU A 138 17.12 4.42 -2.66
CA LEU A 138 17.88 3.24 -3.08
C LEU A 138 18.16 3.27 -4.60
N GLU A 139 17.17 3.67 -5.41
CA GLU A 139 17.33 3.85 -6.86
C GLU A 139 18.39 4.90 -7.18
N ASP A 140 18.36 6.05 -6.51
CA ASP A 140 19.34 7.12 -6.67
C ASP A 140 20.76 6.68 -6.29
N ASP A 141 20.91 5.96 -5.18
CA ASP A 141 22.22 5.49 -4.70
C ASP A 141 22.81 4.42 -5.62
N ILE A 142 21.99 3.49 -6.10
CA ILE A 142 22.38 2.50 -7.09
C ILE A 142 22.79 3.17 -8.41
N GLY A 143 22.01 4.15 -8.88
CA GLY A 143 22.31 4.93 -10.07
C GLY A 143 23.67 5.63 -9.98
N ARG A 144 24.00 6.23 -8.83
CA ARG A 144 25.31 6.85 -8.58
C ARG A 144 26.44 5.85 -8.61
N ILE A 145 26.28 4.69 -7.97
CA ILE A 145 27.32 3.64 -7.94
C ILE A 145 27.61 3.15 -9.36
N VAL A 146 26.58 2.93 -10.17
CA VAL A 146 26.73 2.49 -11.57
C VAL A 146 27.47 3.56 -12.38
N GLN A 147 27.11 4.84 -12.25
CA GLN A 147 27.77 5.94 -12.97
C GLN A 147 29.24 6.12 -12.55
N THR A 148 29.56 5.98 -11.26
CA THR A 148 30.93 6.13 -10.75
C THR A 148 31.86 5.03 -11.31
N HIS A 149 31.33 3.81 -11.46
CA HIS A 149 32.12 2.70 -12.06
C HIS A 149 32.27 2.82 -13.57
N THR A 150 31.36 3.50 -14.26
CA THR A 150 31.46 3.74 -15.71
C THR A 150 32.43 4.88 -16.04
N SER A 151 32.59 5.86 -15.13
CA SER A 151 33.50 6.99 -15.33
C SER A 151 34.97 6.71 -15.04
N VAL A 152 35.30 5.62 -14.33
CA VAL A 152 36.68 5.12 -14.15
C VAL A 152 37.06 4.27 -15.34
N GLY A 153 37.09 4.86 -16.53
CA GLY A 153 37.69 4.28 -17.71
C GLY A 153 39.19 4.04 -17.50
N PRO A 154 39.81 3.08 -18.20
CA PRO A 154 41.23 2.77 -18.06
C PRO A 154 42.06 4.04 -18.32
N ALA A 155 42.99 4.32 -17.40
CA ALA A 155 43.96 5.39 -17.55
C ALA A 155 44.59 5.29 -18.96
N ALA A 156 44.55 6.42 -19.67
CA ALA A 156 45.18 6.49 -21.00
C ALA A 156 46.65 5.99 -20.92
N PRO A 157 47.09 5.17 -21.86
CA PRO A 157 48.50 4.72 -21.86
C PRO A 157 49.42 5.95 -21.92
N PRO A 158 50.57 5.93 -21.22
CA PRO A 158 51.51 7.03 -21.24
C PRO A 158 51.95 7.31 -22.68
N ALA A 159 51.91 8.58 -23.08
CA ALA A 159 52.37 9.02 -24.40
C ALA A 159 53.79 8.51 -24.66
N PRO A 160 54.08 8.00 -25.87
CA PRO A 160 55.44 7.56 -26.20
C PRO A 160 56.41 8.73 -26.09
N GLY A 161 57.42 8.55 -25.22
CA GLY A 161 58.43 9.56 -24.94
C GLY A 161 59.06 10.13 -26.19
N GLN A 162 59.04 11.46 -26.26
CA GLN A 162 59.89 12.23 -27.13
C GLN A 162 61.30 12.19 -26.53
N GLY A 163 62.20 11.36 -27.12
CA GLY A 163 63.61 11.39 -26.95
C GLY A 163 64.29 11.63 -28.29
#